data_d936b20d8d8fd608c3d521c526920069
#
_entry.id   d936b20d8d8fd608c3d521c526920069
#
_cell.length_a   1.000
_cell.length_b   1.000
_cell.length_c   1.000
_cell.angle_alpha   90.00
_cell.angle_beta   90.00
_cell.angle_gamma   90.00
#
_symmetry.space_group_name_H-M   'P 1'
#
loop_
_entity.id
_entity.type
_entity.pdbx_description
1 polymer ?
#
loop_
_entity_poly.entity_id
_entity_poly.type
_entity_poly.pdbx_seq_one_letter_code
_entity_poly.pdbx_strand_id
1 'polypeptide(L)'
;MRRTVLLLAAAALAFTPAAAQRLHYLDPQDVAEAQRDNAELVQELGGAETGPRAAYVNSVGHRVGAFSGIANPGQALHFVTLNSAVENAFSVPGGYVYVTRQLMALMDDESELAFALGHEVGHVAANHAHIREQYAERSTMGVFGQMIGAIFGPGAASILQARSVLDLLSFSREQEYEADTLGLRYMIQAGYDPAGAAEVLAALSRQSALSARVEGRTNRRIPEWASTHPLSENRMQRALAEAQATGRLGKGIRNRDTFLSEIEGITVDDDPAQGVIEGATFTHPDLRIQFTVPQGYLMSNGADAVTISGSAGKAQFRQGPPNIDQAISFAYRLLTRDQFQIGYPAPQRLTINGMPAAITTARVNTDSGLIDASVAAFQWDSQRVYYFVMLTPGGYGVSPFMSMIRSLRRITPAEAAAIRPRVIHVQTVQPGDTVQSLASRMAYRDFKLERFLSLNGLAANAALKPGQKVKLVVYGTRRA
;
A
#
# COMPACT_ATOMS: atom_id res chain seq x y z
N MET A 1 -2.54 -2.23 83.89
CA MET A 1 -3.48 -1.92 82.78
C MET A 1 -2.88 -0.82 81.92
N ARG A 2 -2.24 -1.16 80.81
CA ARG A 2 -1.68 -0.18 79.87
C ARG A 2 -2.60 -0.18 78.63
N ARG A 3 -3.25 0.95 78.33
CA ARG A 3 -4.05 1.16 77.15
C ARG A 3 -3.14 1.58 75.99
N THR A 4 -3.08 0.75 74.94
CA THR A 4 -2.38 1.07 73.71
C THR A 4 -3.39 1.81 72.78
N VAL A 5 -3.07 3.05 72.43
CA VAL A 5 -3.82 3.85 71.48
C VAL A 5 -3.25 3.57 70.09
N LEU A 6 -4.05 2.96 69.17
CA LEU A 6 -3.72 2.82 67.77
C LEU A 6 -4.05 4.15 67.06
N LEU A 7 -3.01 4.83 66.57
CA LEU A 7 -3.16 5.94 65.61
C LEU A 7 -3.32 5.36 64.19
N LEU A 8 -4.51 5.51 63.61
CA LEU A 8 -4.74 5.30 62.16
C LEU A 8 -4.20 6.52 61.42
N ALA A 9 -3.10 6.34 60.65
CA ALA A 9 -2.63 7.31 59.71
C ALA A 9 -3.45 7.18 58.43
N ALA A 10 -4.32 8.13 58.13
CA ALA A 10 -4.99 8.26 56.83
C ALA A 10 -3.98 8.78 55.81
N ALA A 11 -3.55 7.94 54.90
CA ALA A 11 -2.78 8.36 53.72
C ALA A 11 -3.66 9.12 52.76
N ALA A 12 -3.55 10.43 52.72
CA ALA A 12 -4.16 11.26 51.67
C ALA A 12 -3.43 10.96 50.35
N LEU A 13 -4.10 10.26 49.44
CA LEU A 13 -3.70 10.16 48.05
C LEU A 13 -3.77 11.56 47.42
N ALA A 14 -2.63 12.23 47.35
CA ALA A 14 -2.49 13.44 46.58
C ALA A 14 -2.70 13.11 45.10
N PHE A 15 -3.84 13.50 44.55
CA PHE A 15 -4.04 13.58 43.09
C PHE A 15 -3.04 14.61 42.57
N THR A 16 -1.93 14.15 42.00
CA THR A 16 -1.11 15.01 41.15
C THR A 16 -1.96 15.44 39.96
N PRO A 17 -2.11 16.77 39.71
CA PRO A 17 -2.80 17.23 38.51
C PRO A 17 -2.08 16.62 37.29
N ALA A 18 -2.85 16.03 36.38
CA ALA A 18 -2.32 15.56 35.11
C ALA A 18 -1.50 16.70 34.51
N ALA A 19 -0.21 16.48 34.29
CA ALA A 19 0.64 17.46 33.63
C ALA A 19 -0.05 17.85 32.33
N ALA A 20 -0.37 19.15 32.18
CA ALA A 20 -1.02 19.67 30.97
C ALA A 20 -0.13 19.24 29.78
N GLN A 21 -0.63 18.36 28.95
CA GLN A 21 0.07 17.88 27.77
C GLN A 21 0.37 19.11 26.92
N ARG A 22 1.66 19.41 26.70
CA ARG A 22 2.03 20.52 25.84
C ARG A 22 1.47 20.27 24.45
N LEU A 23 0.60 21.17 23.98
CA LEU A 23 0.08 21.10 22.62
C LEU A 23 1.24 21.24 21.63
N HIS A 24 1.29 20.34 20.66
CA HIS A 24 2.23 20.38 19.55
C HIS A 24 1.54 20.99 18.33
N TYR A 25 2.12 22.03 17.73
CA TYR A 25 1.65 22.62 16.48
C TYR A 25 2.41 21.99 15.33
N LEU A 26 1.70 21.64 14.25
CA LEU A 26 2.34 21.23 13.01
C LEU A 26 3.06 22.42 12.39
N ASP A 27 4.16 22.19 11.68
CA ASP A 27 4.88 23.23 10.96
C ASP A 27 3.98 23.83 9.87
N PRO A 28 3.77 25.16 9.83
CA PRO A 28 2.95 25.78 8.80
C PRO A 28 3.45 25.58 7.37
N GLN A 29 4.76 25.40 7.18
CA GLN A 29 5.36 25.11 5.88
C GLN A 29 4.97 23.70 5.43
N ASP A 30 5.11 22.70 6.31
CA ASP A 30 4.70 21.31 6.04
C ASP A 30 3.21 21.21 5.70
N VAL A 31 2.37 21.95 6.46
CA VAL A 31 0.92 22.03 6.21
C VAL A 31 0.63 22.59 4.82
N ALA A 32 1.28 23.69 4.44
CA ALA A 32 1.08 24.31 3.13
C ALA A 32 1.57 23.42 1.98
N GLU A 33 2.67 22.71 2.17
CA GLU A 33 3.22 21.76 1.22
C GLU A 33 2.30 20.55 1.03
N ALA A 34 1.88 19.92 2.13
CA ALA A 34 0.97 18.79 2.09
C ALA A 34 -0.38 19.15 1.43
N GLN A 35 -0.94 20.34 1.73
CA GLN A 35 -2.17 20.80 1.08
C GLN A 35 -2.02 20.98 -0.43
N ARG A 36 -0.89 21.52 -0.88
CA ARG A 36 -0.61 21.72 -2.30
C ARG A 36 -0.45 20.39 -3.05
N ASP A 37 0.27 19.45 -2.45
CA ASP A 37 0.73 18.24 -3.13
C ASP A 37 -0.23 17.04 -2.93
N ASN A 38 -1.19 17.14 -1.98
CA ASN A 38 -2.13 16.06 -1.67
C ASN A 38 -2.92 15.57 -2.89
N ALA A 39 -3.38 16.48 -3.76
CA ALA A 39 -4.20 16.09 -4.90
C ALA A 39 -3.42 15.24 -5.90
N GLU A 40 -2.17 15.57 -6.16
CA GLU A 40 -1.26 14.82 -7.04
C GLU A 40 -0.91 13.47 -6.40
N LEU A 41 -0.54 13.45 -5.12
CA LEU A 41 -0.24 12.22 -4.38
C LEU A 41 -1.42 11.24 -4.39
N VAL A 42 -2.62 11.74 -4.11
CA VAL A 42 -3.85 10.93 -4.14
C VAL A 42 -4.09 10.35 -5.53
N GLN A 43 -3.90 11.15 -6.59
CA GLN A 43 -4.05 10.70 -7.98
C GLN A 43 -3.04 9.59 -8.32
N GLU A 44 -1.78 9.77 -7.95
CA GLU A 44 -0.69 8.79 -8.18
C GLU A 44 -0.93 7.47 -7.46
N LEU A 45 -1.61 7.50 -6.31
CA LEU A 45 -1.90 6.32 -5.49
C LEU A 45 -3.26 5.66 -5.80
N GLY A 46 -3.88 6.01 -6.94
CA GLY A 46 -5.10 5.35 -7.41
C GLY A 46 -6.40 6.09 -7.10
N GLY A 47 -6.32 7.32 -6.57
CA GLY A 47 -7.46 8.15 -6.21
C GLY A 47 -7.95 7.93 -4.79
N ALA A 48 -8.78 8.86 -4.30
CA ALA A 48 -9.43 8.74 -2.99
C ALA A 48 -10.81 8.08 -3.13
N GLU A 49 -11.15 7.21 -2.19
CA GLU A 49 -12.55 6.81 -1.99
C GLU A 49 -13.35 7.99 -1.43
N THR A 50 -14.62 8.04 -1.78
CA THR A 50 -15.58 9.05 -1.31
C THR A 50 -16.82 8.37 -0.74
N GLY A 51 -17.70 9.15 -0.09
CA GLY A 51 -18.96 8.64 0.45
C GLY A 51 -18.86 8.05 1.86
N PRO A 52 -19.77 7.13 2.24
CA PRO A 52 -19.93 6.69 3.63
C PRO A 52 -18.66 6.09 4.25
N ARG A 53 -17.95 5.22 3.51
CA ARG A 53 -16.72 4.57 4.00
C ARG A 53 -15.62 5.59 4.30
N ALA A 54 -15.40 6.57 3.42
CA ALA A 54 -14.42 7.64 3.67
C ALA A 54 -14.82 8.47 4.89
N ALA A 55 -16.11 8.78 5.05
CA ALA A 55 -16.62 9.48 6.22
C ALA A 55 -16.44 8.66 7.52
N TYR A 56 -16.64 7.34 7.44
CA TYR A 56 -16.40 6.44 8.56
C TYR A 56 -14.92 6.43 8.99
N VAL A 57 -13.99 6.25 8.06
CA VAL A 57 -12.56 6.31 8.34
C VAL A 57 -12.18 7.65 8.96
N ASN A 58 -12.70 8.74 8.41
CA ASN A 58 -12.48 10.09 8.92
C ASN A 58 -12.96 10.22 10.38
N SER A 59 -14.15 9.67 10.71
CA SER A 59 -14.68 9.71 12.06
C SER A 59 -13.84 8.93 13.07
N VAL A 60 -13.34 7.73 12.68
CA VAL A 60 -12.43 6.93 13.52
C VAL A 60 -11.11 7.65 13.71
N GLY A 61 -10.54 8.19 12.63
CA GLY A 61 -9.29 8.94 12.66
C GLY A 61 -9.35 10.16 13.59
N HIS A 62 -10.38 10.99 13.47
CA HIS A 62 -10.56 12.15 14.36
C HIS A 62 -10.78 11.74 15.81
N ARG A 63 -11.47 10.62 16.07
CA ARG A 63 -11.64 10.10 17.42
C ARG A 63 -10.31 9.74 18.08
N VAL A 64 -9.40 9.06 17.37
CA VAL A 64 -8.07 8.72 17.93
C VAL A 64 -7.14 9.93 17.93
N GLY A 65 -7.18 10.75 16.87
CA GLY A 65 -6.36 11.97 16.71
C GLY A 65 -6.61 13.01 17.79
N ALA A 66 -7.82 13.05 18.38
CA ALA A 66 -8.16 13.94 19.49
C ALA A 66 -7.23 13.77 20.70
N PHE A 67 -6.57 12.63 20.85
CA PHE A 67 -5.68 12.32 21.98
C PHE A 67 -4.19 12.40 21.61
N SER A 68 -3.85 12.87 20.40
CA SER A 68 -2.47 12.97 19.92
C SER A 68 -1.62 14.06 20.60
N GLY A 69 -2.27 15.06 21.21
CA GLY A 69 -1.59 16.26 21.71
C GLY A 69 -1.29 17.29 20.62
N ILE A 70 -1.66 17.01 19.37
CA ILE A 70 -1.61 18.00 18.28
C ILE A 70 -2.63 19.11 18.56
N ALA A 71 -2.23 20.35 18.34
CA ALA A 71 -3.12 21.51 18.51
C ALA A 71 -4.23 21.49 17.44
N ASN A 72 -5.47 21.72 17.85
CA ASN A 72 -6.64 21.72 16.96
C ASN A 72 -6.72 20.45 16.06
N PRO A 73 -6.67 19.23 16.62
CA PRO A 73 -6.52 18.00 15.82
C PRO A 73 -7.64 17.78 14.81
N GLY A 74 -8.86 18.33 15.08
CA GLY A 74 -9.98 18.28 14.15
C GLY A 74 -9.78 19.11 12.87
N GLN A 75 -8.85 20.05 12.86
CA GLN A 75 -8.50 20.87 11.69
C GLN A 75 -7.11 20.51 11.14
N ALA A 76 -6.21 20.06 12.02
CA ALA A 76 -4.82 19.78 11.68
C ALA A 76 -4.62 18.37 11.09
N LEU A 77 -5.51 17.42 11.37
CA LEU A 77 -5.42 16.04 10.88
C LEU A 77 -6.45 15.79 9.77
N HIS A 78 -5.99 15.21 8.68
CA HIS A 78 -6.79 14.86 7.50
C HIS A 78 -6.66 13.38 7.21
N PHE A 79 -7.77 12.64 7.21
CA PHE A 79 -7.77 11.19 6.97
C PHE A 79 -8.32 10.89 5.58
N VAL A 80 -7.53 10.19 4.77
CA VAL A 80 -7.86 9.89 3.37
C VAL A 80 -7.87 8.38 3.16
N THR A 81 -8.95 7.86 2.59
CA THR A 81 -9.04 6.47 2.16
C THR A 81 -8.63 6.37 0.69
N LEU A 82 -7.57 5.63 0.40
CA LEU A 82 -7.05 5.48 -0.97
C LEU A 82 -7.63 4.26 -1.67
N ASN A 83 -8.01 4.41 -2.96
CA ASN A 83 -8.39 3.30 -3.84
C ASN A 83 -7.14 2.55 -4.33
N SER A 84 -6.38 1.99 -3.42
CA SER A 84 -5.14 1.26 -3.70
C SER A 84 -5.25 -0.21 -3.32
N ALA A 85 -4.69 -1.08 -4.18
CA ALA A 85 -4.58 -2.53 -3.97
C ALA A 85 -3.42 -2.92 -3.04
N VAL A 86 -2.64 -1.97 -2.57
CA VAL A 86 -1.51 -2.18 -1.67
C VAL A 86 -2.00 -2.17 -0.23
N GLU A 87 -1.55 -3.12 0.60
CA GLU A 87 -1.81 -3.13 2.04
C GLU A 87 -0.94 -2.07 2.72
N ASN A 88 -1.45 -0.84 2.87
CA ASN A 88 -0.68 0.24 3.47
C ASN A 88 -1.52 1.26 4.25
N ALA A 89 -0.90 1.86 5.26
CA ALA A 89 -1.27 3.16 5.82
C ALA A 89 0.02 3.96 5.95
N PHE A 90 -0.06 5.26 5.83
CA PHE A 90 1.11 6.14 5.98
C PHE A 90 0.68 7.56 6.28
N SER A 91 1.59 8.35 6.80
CA SER A 91 1.39 9.78 7.03
C SER A 91 2.49 10.60 6.38
N VAL A 92 2.15 11.84 6.04
CA VAL A 92 3.10 12.84 5.56
C VAL A 92 3.17 14.01 6.55
N PRO A 93 4.27 14.78 6.57
CA PRO A 93 4.31 16.05 7.30
C PRO A 93 3.10 16.91 6.94
N GLY A 94 2.63 17.74 7.88
CA GLY A 94 1.44 18.58 7.64
C GLY A 94 0.11 17.92 7.98
N GLY A 95 0.10 16.67 8.54
CA GLY A 95 -1.07 16.08 9.20
C GLY A 95 -1.99 15.26 8.32
N TYR A 96 -1.59 14.93 7.09
CA TYR A 96 -2.34 13.98 6.26
C TYR A 96 -1.99 12.54 6.60
N VAL A 97 -3.03 11.75 6.85
CA VAL A 97 -2.97 10.32 7.17
C VAL A 97 -3.77 9.54 6.12
N TYR A 98 -3.14 8.57 5.52
CA TYR A 98 -3.71 7.76 4.44
C TYR A 98 -3.86 6.31 4.89
N VAL A 99 -4.98 5.69 4.51
CA VAL A 99 -5.21 4.25 4.64
C VAL A 99 -5.76 3.70 3.33
N THR A 100 -5.25 2.58 2.88
CA THR A 100 -5.71 1.95 1.65
C THR A 100 -6.92 1.07 1.88
N ARG A 101 -7.79 0.94 0.87
CA ARG A 101 -8.90 -0.02 0.89
C ARG A 101 -8.43 -1.45 1.11
N GLN A 102 -7.26 -1.80 0.58
CA GLN A 102 -6.70 -3.15 0.71
C GLN A 102 -6.32 -3.46 2.16
N LEU A 103 -5.73 -2.50 2.89
CA LEU A 103 -5.44 -2.68 4.31
C LEU A 103 -6.73 -2.81 5.12
N MET A 104 -7.76 -1.99 4.84
CA MET A 104 -9.07 -2.11 5.51
C MET A 104 -9.70 -3.47 5.29
N ALA A 105 -9.58 -4.07 4.10
CA ALA A 105 -10.12 -5.40 3.80
C ALA A 105 -9.51 -6.51 4.67
N LEU A 106 -8.26 -6.34 5.14
CA LEU A 106 -7.60 -7.31 6.04
C LEU A 106 -8.11 -7.22 7.47
N MET A 107 -8.56 -6.04 7.91
CA MET A 107 -9.01 -5.80 9.28
C MET A 107 -10.35 -6.50 9.57
N ASP A 108 -10.56 -6.83 10.83
CA ASP A 108 -11.76 -7.54 11.31
C ASP A 108 -12.72 -6.64 12.07
N ASP A 109 -12.27 -5.51 12.61
CA ASP A 109 -13.13 -4.56 13.33
C ASP A 109 -12.53 -3.14 13.42
N GLU A 110 -13.30 -2.21 13.99
CA GLU A 110 -12.97 -0.79 14.10
C GLU A 110 -11.75 -0.55 15.01
N SER A 111 -11.46 -1.42 15.99
CA SER A 111 -10.30 -1.23 16.87
C SER A 111 -8.98 -1.45 16.15
N GLU A 112 -8.94 -2.32 15.15
CA GLU A 112 -7.79 -2.51 14.27
C GLU A 112 -7.54 -1.28 13.39
N LEU A 113 -8.60 -0.70 12.82
CA LEU A 113 -8.53 0.57 12.09
C LEU A 113 -8.09 1.73 12.99
N ALA A 114 -8.64 1.80 14.21
CA ALA A 114 -8.28 2.82 15.18
C ALA A 114 -6.80 2.75 15.57
N PHE A 115 -6.22 1.54 15.70
CA PHE A 115 -4.78 1.41 15.94
C PHE A 115 -3.96 1.84 14.71
N ALA A 116 -4.31 1.40 13.50
CA ALA A 116 -3.57 1.74 12.29
C ALA A 116 -3.53 3.28 12.08
N LEU A 117 -4.67 3.94 12.20
CA LEU A 117 -4.75 5.41 12.11
C LEU A 117 -4.03 6.09 13.28
N GLY A 118 -4.14 5.55 14.48
CA GLY A 118 -3.46 6.04 15.68
C GLY A 118 -1.93 5.93 15.58
N HIS A 119 -1.42 4.87 14.97
CA HIS A 119 0.01 4.67 14.68
C HIS A 119 0.54 5.77 13.75
N GLU A 120 -0.19 6.06 12.66
CA GLU A 120 0.17 7.12 11.72
C GLU A 120 0.10 8.51 12.36
N VAL A 121 -0.93 8.77 13.17
CA VAL A 121 -1.01 9.98 13.98
C VAL A 121 0.16 10.06 14.97
N GLY A 122 0.64 8.92 15.48
CA GLY A 122 1.85 8.81 16.29
C GLY A 122 3.09 9.30 15.56
N HIS A 123 3.28 8.91 14.30
CA HIS A 123 4.38 9.39 13.45
C HIS A 123 4.31 10.91 13.23
N VAL A 124 3.11 11.46 12.98
CA VAL A 124 2.90 12.90 12.84
C VAL A 124 3.21 13.63 14.15
N ALA A 125 2.68 13.15 15.28
CA ALA A 125 2.85 13.80 16.59
C ALA A 125 4.30 13.75 17.11
N ALA A 126 5.05 12.70 16.78
CA ALA A 126 6.47 12.56 17.11
C ALA A 126 7.40 13.19 16.05
N ASN A 127 6.83 13.77 14.97
CA ASN A 127 7.58 14.41 13.89
C ASN A 127 8.62 13.50 13.21
N HIS A 128 8.30 12.21 13.08
CA HIS A 128 9.23 11.18 12.59
C HIS A 128 9.64 11.41 11.14
N ALA A 129 8.73 11.92 10.29
CA ALA A 129 9.02 12.21 8.89
C ALA A 129 10.06 13.33 8.74
N HIS A 130 9.96 14.40 9.52
CA HIS A 130 10.91 15.51 9.50
C HIS A 130 12.32 15.09 9.99
N ILE A 131 12.39 14.24 11.01
CA ILE A 131 13.65 13.64 11.46
C ILE A 131 14.30 12.86 10.32
N ARG A 132 13.50 12.09 9.56
CA ARG A 132 13.97 11.36 8.38
C ARG A 132 14.47 12.28 7.27
N GLU A 133 13.78 13.38 7.00
CA GLU A 133 14.19 14.40 6.01
C GLU A 133 15.54 15.01 6.32
N GLN A 134 15.80 15.38 7.56
CA GLN A 134 17.12 15.90 7.99
C GLN A 134 18.24 14.89 7.76
N TYR A 135 17.96 13.59 7.84
CA TYR A 135 18.93 12.54 7.47
C TYR A 135 19.05 12.40 5.93
N ALA A 136 17.98 12.65 5.18
CA ALA A 136 17.92 12.52 3.73
C ALA A 136 18.48 13.77 3.01
N GLU A 137 18.36 14.98 3.56
CA GLU A 137 18.96 16.22 3.03
C GLU A 137 20.50 16.18 3.00
N ARG A 138 21.10 15.36 3.83
CA ARG A 138 22.52 15.02 3.71
C ARG A 138 22.83 14.14 2.48
N SER A 139 21.82 13.62 1.82
CA SER A 139 21.86 12.94 0.52
C SER A 139 20.96 13.67 -0.46
N THR A 140 21.48 14.54 -1.24
CA THR A 140 21.09 15.36 -2.41
C THR A 140 19.70 15.20 -3.08
N MET A 141 18.63 14.71 -2.42
CA MET A 141 17.28 14.62 -3.00
C MET A 141 16.16 14.69 -1.94
N GLY A 142 15.20 15.58 -2.12
CA GLY A 142 14.05 15.73 -1.25
C GLY A 142 13.15 14.46 -1.22
N VAL A 143 12.41 14.26 -0.11
CA VAL A 143 11.67 13.02 0.21
C VAL A 143 10.61 12.67 -0.84
N PHE A 144 9.91 13.65 -1.39
CA PHE A 144 8.94 13.47 -2.48
C PHE A 144 9.62 13.07 -3.80
N GLY A 145 10.72 13.74 -4.15
CA GLY A 145 11.56 13.35 -5.29
C GLY A 145 12.19 11.97 -5.13
N GLN A 146 12.35 11.49 -3.88
CA GLN A 146 12.88 10.16 -3.57
C GLN A 146 11.81 9.07 -3.67
N MET A 147 10.55 9.30 -3.28
CA MET A 147 9.45 8.35 -3.47
C MET A 147 9.17 8.08 -4.96
N ILE A 148 9.11 9.13 -5.77
CA ILE A 148 8.94 9.03 -7.23
C ILE A 148 10.26 8.60 -7.89
N GLY A 149 11.40 9.08 -7.38
CA GLY A 149 12.73 8.69 -7.82
C GLY A 149 13.15 7.27 -7.47
N ALA A 150 12.47 6.61 -6.53
CA ALA A 150 12.67 5.20 -6.22
C ALA A 150 12.25 4.27 -7.36
N ILE A 151 11.30 4.70 -8.16
CA ILE A 151 10.88 3.93 -9.34
C ILE A 151 11.84 4.19 -10.51
N PHE A 152 12.34 5.42 -10.67
CA PHE A 152 13.28 5.83 -11.74
C PHE A 152 14.26 6.95 -11.28
N GLY A 153 14.90 6.76 -10.12
CA GLY A 153 15.83 7.74 -9.52
C GLY A 153 16.95 8.25 -10.40
N PRO A 154 17.68 9.30 -9.99
CA PRO A 154 18.76 9.89 -10.79
C PRO A 154 19.86 8.86 -11.02
N GLY A 155 20.01 8.49 -12.27
CA GLY A 155 20.95 7.47 -12.72
C GLY A 155 20.38 6.06 -12.62
N ALA A 156 20.41 5.34 -13.73
CA ALA A 156 19.94 3.96 -13.84
C ALA A 156 20.61 2.98 -12.86
N ALA A 157 21.69 3.38 -12.22
CA ALA A 157 22.39 2.65 -11.18
C ALA A 157 21.56 2.41 -9.92
N SER A 158 20.68 3.36 -9.52
CA SER A 158 19.81 3.19 -8.37
C SER A 158 18.69 2.18 -8.61
N ILE A 159 18.40 1.85 -9.87
CA ILE A 159 17.36 0.85 -10.24
C ILE A 159 17.81 -0.57 -9.86
N LEU A 160 19.11 -0.84 -9.85
CA LEU A 160 19.67 -2.12 -9.39
C LEU A 160 19.79 -2.18 -7.86
N GLN A 161 19.75 -1.03 -7.16
CA GLN A 161 19.84 -0.91 -5.71
C GLN A 161 18.50 -0.56 -5.05
N ALA A 162 17.37 -1.09 -5.54
CA ALA A 162 16.04 -0.83 -4.97
C ALA A 162 15.92 -1.13 -3.45
N ARG A 163 16.86 -1.86 -2.86
CA ARG A 163 16.95 -2.06 -1.41
C ARG A 163 17.29 -0.77 -0.65
N SER A 164 18.18 0.06 -1.16
CA SER A 164 18.62 1.27 -0.45
C SER A 164 17.56 2.38 -0.39
N VAL A 165 16.61 2.41 -1.31
CA VAL A 165 15.55 3.42 -1.33
C VAL A 165 14.40 3.04 -0.38
N LEU A 166 14.03 1.77 -0.31
CA LEU A 166 13.08 1.27 0.68
C LEU A 166 13.64 1.42 2.10
N ASP A 167 14.96 1.25 2.28
CA ASP A 167 15.64 1.49 3.56
C ASP A 167 15.64 2.99 3.93
N LEU A 168 15.65 3.90 2.94
CA LEU A 168 15.54 5.35 3.16
C LEU A 168 14.09 5.80 3.46
N LEU A 169 13.09 5.05 3.01
CA LEU A 169 11.67 5.32 3.27
C LEU A 169 11.16 4.66 4.56
N SER A 170 11.89 3.70 5.12
CA SER A 170 11.51 3.03 6.35
C SER A 170 11.85 3.88 7.58
N PHE A 171 10.96 3.87 8.56
CA PHE A 171 11.24 4.41 9.88
C PHE A 171 12.24 3.52 10.63
N SER A 172 13.00 4.09 11.56
CA SER A 172 13.84 3.28 12.44
C SER A 172 12.98 2.40 13.34
N ARG A 173 13.56 1.32 13.87
CA ARG A 173 12.83 0.44 14.79
C ARG A 173 12.34 1.20 16.05
N GLU A 174 13.11 2.13 16.51
CA GLU A 174 12.80 2.98 17.66
C GLU A 174 11.60 3.87 17.37
N GLN A 175 11.56 4.50 16.18
CA GLN A 175 10.43 5.30 15.72
C GLN A 175 9.15 4.46 15.56
N GLU A 176 9.28 3.24 15.04
CA GLU A 176 8.15 2.30 14.94
C GLU A 176 7.62 1.90 16.34
N TYR A 177 8.51 1.61 17.29
CA TYR A 177 8.10 1.31 18.67
C TYR A 177 7.45 2.51 19.36
N GLU A 178 7.92 3.71 19.10
CA GLU A 178 7.31 4.93 19.62
C GLU A 178 5.93 5.14 19.01
N ALA A 179 5.78 5.01 17.70
CA ALA A 179 4.50 5.11 17.00
C ALA A 179 3.49 4.04 17.46
N ASP A 180 3.94 2.79 17.68
CA ASP A 180 3.10 1.72 18.22
C ASP A 180 2.59 2.08 19.65
N THR A 181 3.47 2.56 20.53
CA THR A 181 3.11 2.97 21.88
C THR A 181 2.17 4.18 21.89
N LEU A 182 2.41 5.16 21.01
CA LEU A 182 1.55 6.33 20.86
C LEU A 182 0.17 5.93 20.31
N GLY A 183 0.12 5.14 19.23
CA GLY A 183 -1.11 4.65 18.63
C GLY A 183 -1.96 3.85 19.62
N LEU A 184 -1.33 2.94 20.36
CA LEU A 184 -1.98 2.18 21.42
C LEU A 184 -2.56 3.10 22.51
N ARG A 185 -1.81 4.11 22.92
CA ARG A 185 -2.29 5.10 23.91
C ARG A 185 -3.48 5.88 23.39
N TYR A 186 -3.44 6.37 22.15
CA TYR A 186 -4.51 7.15 21.55
C TYR A 186 -5.79 6.34 21.39
N MET A 187 -5.70 5.10 20.88
CA MET A 187 -6.87 4.24 20.73
C MET A 187 -7.51 3.88 22.09
N ILE A 188 -6.71 3.63 23.14
CA ILE A 188 -7.21 3.37 24.48
C ILE A 188 -7.94 4.59 25.06
N GLN A 189 -7.38 5.80 24.91
CA GLN A 189 -8.00 7.03 25.36
C GLN A 189 -9.30 7.33 24.59
N ALA A 190 -9.36 6.95 23.31
CA ALA A 190 -10.53 7.00 22.46
C ALA A 190 -11.59 5.94 22.80
N GLY A 191 -11.30 5.04 23.75
CA GLY A 191 -12.21 4.01 24.25
C GLY A 191 -12.17 2.69 23.51
N TYR A 192 -11.23 2.47 22.59
CA TYR A 192 -11.09 1.22 21.83
C TYR A 192 -10.44 0.10 22.64
N ASP A 193 -10.74 -1.14 22.24
CA ASP A 193 -10.10 -2.33 22.77
C ASP A 193 -8.63 -2.41 22.27
N PRO A 194 -7.64 -2.41 23.18
CA PRO A 194 -6.23 -2.46 22.79
C PRO A 194 -5.82 -3.76 22.09
N ALA A 195 -6.65 -4.80 22.08
CA ALA A 195 -6.38 -6.04 21.35
C ALA A 195 -6.20 -5.78 19.83
N GLY A 196 -6.91 -4.80 19.27
CA GLY A 196 -6.83 -4.43 17.85
C GLY A 196 -5.41 -4.11 17.38
N ALA A 197 -4.54 -3.61 18.27
CA ALA A 197 -3.13 -3.34 17.93
C ALA A 197 -2.36 -4.61 17.55
N ALA A 198 -2.46 -5.66 18.35
CA ALA A 198 -1.79 -6.93 18.06
C ALA A 198 -2.48 -7.68 16.90
N GLU A 199 -3.79 -7.55 16.75
CA GLU A 199 -4.60 -8.25 15.76
C GLU A 199 -4.31 -7.75 14.34
N VAL A 200 -4.22 -6.42 14.10
CA VAL A 200 -3.86 -5.87 12.78
C VAL A 200 -2.43 -6.23 12.38
N LEU A 201 -1.47 -6.19 13.32
CA LEU A 201 -0.09 -6.61 13.07
C LEU A 201 -0.03 -8.11 12.71
N ALA A 202 -0.83 -8.94 13.38
CA ALA A 202 -0.97 -10.36 13.05
C ALA A 202 -1.62 -10.59 11.67
N ALA A 203 -2.64 -9.79 11.31
CA ALA A 203 -3.28 -9.86 9.99
C ALA A 203 -2.28 -9.55 8.87
N LEU A 204 -1.48 -8.50 9.02
CA LEU A 204 -0.41 -8.13 8.10
C LEU A 204 0.66 -9.22 7.98
N SER A 205 1.05 -9.84 9.10
CA SER A 205 2.01 -10.96 9.10
C SER A 205 1.46 -12.18 8.35
N ARG A 206 0.18 -12.54 8.57
CA ARG A 206 -0.49 -13.64 7.85
C ARG A 206 -0.56 -13.37 6.35
N GLN A 207 -0.92 -12.15 5.97
CA GLN A 207 -1.01 -11.75 4.56
C GLN A 207 0.35 -11.78 3.89
N SER A 208 1.40 -11.30 4.56
CA SER A 208 2.78 -11.38 4.07
C SER A 208 3.22 -12.81 3.80
N ALA A 209 2.94 -13.74 4.74
CA ALA A 209 3.26 -15.15 4.59
C ALA A 209 2.47 -15.81 3.43
N LEU A 210 1.21 -15.44 3.27
CA LEU A 210 0.36 -15.90 2.18
C LEU A 210 0.89 -15.42 0.82
N SER A 211 1.19 -14.13 0.68
CA SER A 211 1.72 -13.54 -0.56
C SER A 211 3.02 -14.23 -1.00
N ALA A 212 3.93 -14.49 -0.05
CA ALA A 212 5.16 -15.22 -0.33
C ALA A 212 4.90 -16.64 -0.88
N ARG A 213 3.88 -17.35 -0.37
CA ARG A 213 3.49 -18.69 -0.85
C ARG A 213 2.84 -18.66 -2.22
N VAL A 214 1.92 -17.71 -2.44
CA VAL A 214 1.20 -17.54 -3.72
C VAL A 214 2.17 -17.21 -4.86
N GLU A 215 3.17 -16.40 -4.57
CA GLU A 215 4.20 -16.00 -5.55
C GLU A 215 5.29 -17.06 -5.76
N GLY A 216 5.23 -18.18 -5.06
CA GLY A 216 6.20 -19.28 -5.19
C GLY A 216 7.62 -18.92 -4.77
N ARG A 217 7.78 -17.96 -3.85
CA ARG A 217 9.07 -17.37 -3.47
C ARG A 217 9.57 -17.90 -2.13
N THR A 218 10.82 -18.32 -2.13
CA THR A 218 11.61 -18.52 -0.91
C THR A 218 12.16 -17.20 -0.36
N ASN A 219 12.28 -16.17 -1.21
CA ASN A 219 12.66 -14.81 -0.80
C ASN A 219 11.39 -13.95 -0.68
N ARG A 220 11.08 -13.58 0.55
CA ARG A 220 9.94 -12.74 0.92
C ARG A 220 9.96 -11.43 0.13
N ARG A 221 8.97 -11.19 -0.74
CA ARG A 221 8.59 -9.81 -1.04
C ARG A 221 8.01 -9.26 0.26
N ILE A 222 8.69 -8.28 0.83
CA ILE A 222 8.19 -7.58 1.99
C ILE A 222 6.95 -6.81 1.49
N PRO A 223 5.74 -6.96 2.07
CA PRO A 223 4.61 -6.11 1.74
C PRO A 223 5.01 -4.65 1.85
N GLU A 224 4.41 -3.76 1.08
CA GLU A 224 4.81 -2.35 1.03
C GLU A 224 4.71 -1.71 2.41
N TRP A 225 3.67 -2.03 3.17
CA TRP A 225 3.57 -1.60 4.58
C TRP A 225 4.76 -2.08 5.43
N ALA A 226 5.19 -3.32 5.28
CA ALA A 226 6.36 -3.85 6.01
C ALA A 226 7.70 -3.32 5.45
N SER A 227 7.70 -2.62 4.32
CA SER A 227 8.87 -1.91 3.79
C SER A 227 8.99 -0.52 4.39
N THR A 228 7.87 0.17 4.59
CA THR A 228 7.81 1.48 5.25
C THR A 228 7.79 1.37 6.78
N HIS A 229 7.16 0.30 7.30
CA HIS A 229 7.01 -0.02 8.72
C HIS A 229 7.49 -1.45 8.98
N PRO A 230 8.80 -1.68 9.21
CA PRO A 230 9.34 -3.03 9.33
C PRO A 230 8.59 -3.88 10.37
N LEU A 231 7.89 -4.92 9.87
CA LEU A 231 7.27 -5.94 10.71
C LEU A 231 8.35 -6.78 11.35
N SER A 232 8.44 -6.73 12.68
CA SER A 232 9.21 -7.70 13.43
C SER A 232 8.26 -8.51 14.32
N GLU A 233 8.55 -9.78 14.51
CA GLU A 233 7.87 -10.61 15.52
C GLU A 233 7.82 -9.88 16.87
N ASN A 234 8.87 -9.10 17.17
CA ASN A 234 8.98 -8.29 18.37
C ASN A 234 7.92 -7.18 18.46
N ARG A 235 7.50 -6.54 17.34
CA ARG A 235 6.45 -5.50 17.36
C ARG A 235 5.11 -6.08 17.79
N MET A 236 4.72 -7.20 17.20
CA MET A 236 3.46 -7.88 17.54
C MET A 236 3.45 -8.34 19.00
N GLN A 237 4.53 -8.99 19.46
CA GLN A 237 4.65 -9.44 20.86
C GLN A 237 4.65 -8.27 21.83
N ARG A 238 5.32 -7.17 21.49
CA ARG A 238 5.36 -5.96 22.31
C ARG A 238 3.98 -5.29 22.36
N ALA A 239 3.31 -5.09 21.24
CA ALA A 239 1.95 -4.53 21.19
C ALA A 239 0.98 -5.36 22.06
N LEU A 240 1.08 -6.70 21.99
CA LEU A 240 0.27 -7.58 22.83
C LEU A 240 0.60 -7.43 24.31
N ALA A 241 1.89 -7.39 24.68
CA ALA A 241 2.33 -7.22 26.07
C ALA A 241 1.90 -5.86 26.65
N GLU A 242 2.06 -4.78 25.87
CA GLU A 242 1.61 -3.44 26.26
C GLU A 242 0.08 -3.39 26.41
N ALA A 243 -0.66 -4.00 25.47
CA ALA A 243 -2.11 -4.10 25.55
C ALA A 243 -2.56 -4.89 26.82
N GLN A 244 -1.89 -6.01 27.12
CA GLN A 244 -2.14 -6.80 28.35
C GLN A 244 -1.86 -5.99 29.63
N ALA A 245 -0.75 -5.25 29.66
CA ALA A 245 -0.36 -4.42 30.81
C ALA A 245 -1.40 -3.34 31.14
N THR A 246 -2.23 -2.92 30.19
CA THR A 246 -3.34 -1.98 30.43
C THR A 246 -4.47 -2.56 31.29
N GLY A 247 -4.60 -3.88 31.38
CA GLY A 247 -5.72 -4.57 32.00
C GLY A 247 -7.08 -4.33 31.30
N ARG A 248 -7.08 -3.81 30.07
CA ARG A 248 -8.26 -3.40 29.29
C ARG A 248 -8.59 -4.31 28.13
N LEU A 249 -7.84 -5.39 27.88
CA LEU A 249 -8.15 -6.35 26.83
C LEU A 249 -9.59 -6.86 26.93
N GLY A 250 -10.32 -6.84 25.84
CA GLY A 250 -11.71 -7.24 25.74
C GLY A 250 -12.71 -6.27 26.38
N LYS A 251 -12.29 -5.06 26.77
CA LYS A 251 -13.09 -4.07 27.48
C LYS A 251 -13.24 -2.74 26.73
N GLY A 252 -13.11 -2.73 25.44
CA GLY A 252 -13.19 -1.50 24.64
C GLY A 252 -14.14 -1.64 23.45
N ILE A 253 -14.23 -0.55 22.70
CA ILE A 253 -14.98 -0.49 21.47
C ILE A 253 -14.30 -1.39 20.45
N ARG A 254 -15.06 -2.28 19.82
CA ARG A 254 -14.62 -3.08 18.66
C ARG A 254 -15.49 -2.81 17.44
N ASN A 255 -16.77 -2.51 17.63
CA ASN A 255 -17.73 -2.18 16.56
C ASN A 255 -17.63 -3.10 15.33
N ARG A 256 -17.38 -4.41 15.55
CA ARG A 256 -17.12 -5.39 14.49
C ARG A 256 -18.21 -5.40 13.43
N ASP A 257 -19.48 -5.44 13.84
CA ASP A 257 -20.59 -5.54 12.89
C ASP A 257 -20.73 -4.28 12.03
N THR A 258 -20.53 -3.11 12.62
CA THR A 258 -20.51 -1.83 11.90
C THR A 258 -19.34 -1.80 10.92
N PHE A 259 -18.14 -2.12 11.37
CA PHE A 259 -16.97 -2.17 10.52
C PHE A 259 -17.15 -3.12 9.33
N LEU A 260 -17.64 -4.34 9.58
CA LEU A 260 -17.90 -5.32 8.52
C LEU A 260 -18.93 -4.81 7.51
N SER A 261 -19.94 -4.05 7.96
CA SER A 261 -20.90 -3.45 7.02
C SER A 261 -20.29 -2.30 6.20
N GLU A 262 -19.32 -1.55 6.74
CA GLU A 262 -18.60 -0.51 6.00
C GLU A 262 -17.65 -1.08 4.95
N ILE A 263 -17.06 -2.24 5.19
CA ILE A 263 -16.19 -2.90 4.22
C ILE A 263 -16.92 -3.84 3.26
N GLU A 264 -18.23 -4.08 3.43
CA GLU A 264 -19.04 -4.84 2.46
C GLU A 264 -18.91 -4.19 1.08
N GLY A 265 -18.60 -4.99 0.06
CA GLY A 265 -18.43 -4.52 -1.32
C GLY A 265 -17.13 -3.71 -1.57
N ILE A 266 -16.21 -3.60 -0.59
CA ILE A 266 -14.91 -2.99 -0.83
C ILE A 266 -14.13 -3.82 -1.86
N THR A 267 -13.54 -3.15 -2.84
CA THR A 267 -12.72 -3.82 -3.85
C THR A 267 -11.46 -4.38 -3.19
N VAL A 268 -11.11 -5.62 -3.50
CA VAL A 268 -9.84 -6.28 -3.11
C VAL A 268 -9.00 -6.55 -4.34
N ASP A 269 -7.68 -6.59 -4.14
CA ASP A 269 -6.70 -6.68 -5.22
C ASP A 269 -6.85 -5.49 -6.21
N ASP A 270 -6.52 -5.70 -7.47
CA ASP A 270 -6.61 -4.64 -8.49
C ASP A 270 -8.06 -4.24 -8.81
N ASP A 271 -8.27 -2.94 -9.01
CA ASP A 271 -9.51 -2.40 -9.55
C ASP A 271 -9.50 -2.54 -11.09
N PRO A 272 -10.49 -3.20 -11.70
CA PRO A 272 -10.59 -3.28 -13.16
C PRO A 272 -10.53 -1.93 -13.89
N ALA A 273 -10.97 -0.83 -13.24
CA ALA A 273 -10.86 0.52 -13.81
C ALA A 273 -9.40 0.99 -13.97
N GLN A 274 -8.48 0.41 -13.22
CA GLN A 274 -7.03 0.69 -13.29
C GLN A 274 -6.26 -0.43 -13.99
N GLY A 275 -6.93 -1.53 -14.36
CA GLY A 275 -6.33 -2.73 -14.90
C GLY A 275 -6.08 -3.80 -13.82
N VAL A 276 -5.97 -5.06 -14.23
CA VAL A 276 -5.90 -6.24 -13.34
C VAL A 276 -4.69 -7.08 -13.69
N ILE A 277 -3.96 -7.53 -12.68
CA ILE A 277 -2.87 -8.50 -12.80
C ILE A 277 -3.38 -9.88 -12.36
N GLU A 278 -3.35 -10.85 -13.27
CA GLU A 278 -3.59 -12.25 -12.98
C GLU A 278 -2.38 -13.11 -13.36
N GLY A 279 -1.63 -13.57 -12.39
CA GLY A 279 -0.37 -14.27 -12.61
C GLY A 279 0.64 -13.39 -13.36
N ALA A 280 1.07 -13.82 -14.55
CA ALA A 280 1.99 -13.07 -15.40
C ALA A 280 1.29 -12.12 -16.40
N THR A 281 -0.03 -11.99 -16.36
CA THR A 281 -0.80 -11.24 -17.35
C THR A 281 -1.43 -9.99 -16.74
N PHE A 282 -1.19 -8.84 -17.37
CA PHE A 282 -1.89 -7.59 -17.12
C PHE A 282 -3.01 -7.43 -18.13
N THR A 283 -4.20 -7.02 -17.67
CA THR A 283 -5.36 -6.74 -18.51
C THR A 283 -6.06 -5.46 -18.05
N HIS A 284 -6.20 -4.49 -18.94
CA HIS A 284 -6.99 -3.29 -18.69
C HIS A 284 -8.26 -3.33 -19.53
N PRO A 285 -9.43 -3.61 -18.94
CA PRO A 285 -10.64 -3.84 -19.70
C PRO A 285 -11.17 -2.58 -20.43
N ASP A 286 -11.10 -1.39 -19.82
CA ASP A 286 -11.58 -0.15 -20.43
C ASP A 286 -10.70 0.32 -21.60
N LEU A 287 -9.39 0.19 -21.46
CA LEU A 287 -8.44 0.47 -22.53
C LEU A 287 -8.34 -0.70 -23.52
N ARG A 288 -8.90 -1.85 -23.18
CA ARG A 288 -8.88 -3.09 -23.97
C ARG A 288 -7.47 -3.61 -24.24
N ILE A 289 -6.57 -3.40 -23.30
CA ILE A 289 -5.15 -3.77 -23.39
C ILE A 289 -4.91 -5.07 -22.63
N GLN A 290 -4.05 -5.94 -23.18
CA GLN A 290 -3.50 -7.09 -22.46
C GLN A 290 -2.05 -7.33 -22.90
N PHE A 291 -1.20 -7.69 -21.94
CA PHE A 291 0.14 -8.25 -22.20
C PHE A 291 0.55 -9.22 -21.10
N THR A 292 1.55 -10.05 -21.39
CA THR A 292 2.08 -11.05 -20.45
C THR A 292 3.56 -10.83 -20.26
N VAL A 293 4.02 -10.76 -19.00
CA VAL A 293 5.44 -10.62 -18.68
C VAL A 293 6.19 -11.95 -18.77
N PRO A 294 7.50 -11.95 -19.00
CA PRO A 294 8.29 -13.18 -19.02
C PRO A 294 8.26 -13.90 -17.67
N GLN A 295 8.52 -15.20 -17.67
CA GLN A 295 8.58 -15.98 -16.44
C GLN A 295 9.61 -15.41 -15.47
N GLY A 296 9.25 -15.33 -14.18
CA GLY A 296 10.09 -14.80 -13.12
C GLY A 296 10.08 -13.26 -13.00
N TYR A 297 9.32 -12.58 -13.85
CA TYR A 297 9.05 -11.15 -13.69
C TYR A 297 7.77 -10.93 -12.90
N LEU A 298 7.76 -9.83 -12.17
CA LEU A 298 6.63 -9.38 -11.37
C LEU A 298 6.11 -8.06 -11.91
N MET A 299 4.83 -7.84 -11.67
CA MET A 299 4.17 -6.59 -11.98
C MET A 299 3.64 -5.93 -10.73
N SER A 300 3.61 -4.60 -10.76
CA SER A 300 2.87 -3.76 -9.82
C SER A 300 2.06 -2.77 -10.64
N ASN A 301 0.75 -2.71 -10.39
CA ASN A 301 -0.15 -1.81 -11.08
C ASN A 301 -0.23 -0.50 -10.30
N GLY A 302 0.22 0.61 -10.90
CA GLY A 302 0.09 1.96 -10.38
C GLY A 302 -0.90 2.76 -11.23
N ALA A 303 -1.28 3.97 -10.78
CA ALA A 303 -2.24 4.82 -11.48
C ALA A 303 -1.81 5.19 -12.90
N ASP A 304 -0.53 5.51 -13.09
CA ASP A 304 0.01 6.02 -14.37
C ASP A 304 0.86 4.99 -15.13
N ALA A 305 1.24 3.90 -14.47
CA ALA A 305 2.15 2.93 -15.05
C ALA A 305 2.01 1.54 -14.44
N VAL A 306 2.19 0.52 -15.26
CA VAL A 306 2.47 -0.84 -14.78
C VAL A 306 3.98 -1.02 -14.69
N THR A 307 4.50 -1.22 -13.49
CA THR A 307 5.93 -1.48 -13.27
C THR A 307 6.20 -2.98 -13.33
N ILE A 308 7.23 -3.36 -14.07
CA ILE A 308 7.65 -4.75 -14.28
C ILE A 308 9.09 -4.90 -13.78
N SER A 309 9.35 -5.90 -12.94
CA SER A 309 10.67 -6.13 -12.34
C SER A 309 11.06 -7.60 -12.40
N GLY A 310 12.29 -7.87 -12.84
CA GLY A 310 12.86 -9.21 -12.88
C GLY A 310 14.38 -9.19 -12.81
N SER A 311 14.98 -10.37 -12.80
CA SER A 311 16.44 -10.52 -12.63
C SER A 311 17.26 -9.95 -13.79
N ALA A 312 16.71 -9.92 -15.01
CA ALA A 312 17.41 -9.43 -16.19
C ALA A 312 17.05 -8.00 -16.59
N GLY A 313 16.28 -7.28 -15.75
CA GLY A 313 15.95 -5.88 -15.97
C GLY A 313 14.62 -5.45 -15.39
N LYS A 314 14.29 -4.18 -15.60
CA LYS A 314 13.03 -3.55 -15.20
C LYS A 314 12.37 -2.87 -16.39
N ALA A 315 11.05 -2.75 -16.34
CA ALA A 315 10.29 -2.03 -17.35
C ALA A 315 9.10 -1.28 -16.74
N GLN A 316 8.60 -0.29 -17.46
CA GLN A 316 7.28 0.29 -17.22
C GLN A 316 6.47 0.32 -18.50
N PHE A 317 5.18 0.06 -18.36
CA PHE A 317 4.18 0.26 -19.40
C PHE A 317 3.38 1.53 -19.10
N ARG A 318 3.30 2.43 -20.08
CA ARG A 318 2.66 3.74 -19.92
C ARG A 318 1.91 4.16 -21.19
N GLN A 319 1.00 5.11 -21.04
CA GLN A 319 0.49 5.90 -22.16
C GLN A 319 1.44 7.06 -22.44
N GLY A 320 1.64 7.36 -23.72
CA GLY A 320 2.49 8.46 -24.18
C GLY A 320 1.76 9.47 -25.06
N PRO A 321 2.48 10.48 -25.54
CA PRO A 321 2.00 11.39 -26.57
C PRO A 321 1.45 10.63 -27.80
N PRO A 322 0.52 11.22 -28.58
CA PRO A 322 -0.24 10.49 -29.60
C PRO A 322 0.55 10.09 -30.87
N ASN A 323 1.85 10.33 -30.89
CA ASN A 323 2.75 9.95 -31.98
C ASN A 323 3.89 9.08 -31.47
N ILE A 324 4.23 7.99 -32.18
CA ILE A 324 5.27 7.03 -31.79
C ILE A 324 6.63 7.72 -31.52
N ASP A 325 7.07 8.63 -32.41
CA ASP A 325 8.38 9.28 -32.26
C ASP A 325 8.40 10.26 -31.08
N GLN A 326 7.28 10.95 -30.86
CA GLN A 326 7.10 11.80 -29.68
C GLN A 326 7.07 10.98 -28.41
N ALA A 327 6.40 9.80 -28.41
CA ALA A 327 6.36 8.90 -27.25
C ALA A 327 7.75 8.34 -26.91
N ILE A 328 8.56 7.99 -27.92
CA ILE A 328 9.94 7.55 -27.72
C ILE A 328 10.79 8.69 -27.13
N SER A 329 10.73 9.88 -27.70
CA SER A 329 11.43 11.05 -27.16
C SER A 329 11.00 11.37 -25.72
N PHE A 330 9.70 11.31 -25.46
CA PHE A 330 9.13 11.55 -24.13
C PHE A 330 9.65 10.51 -23.12
N ALA A 331 9.64 9.22 -23.48
CA ALA A 331 10.15 8.15 -22.63
C ALA A 331 11.62 8.36 -22.24
N TYR A 332 12.47 8.76 -23.19
CA TYR A 332 13.88 9.05 -22.89
C TYR A 332 14.06 10.29 -22.02
N ARG A 333 13.26 11.33 -22.20
CA ARG A 333 13.28 12.50 -21.32
C ARG A 333 12.85 12.14 -19.88
N LEU A 334 11.83 11.33 -19.73
CA LEU A 334 11.41 10.84 -18.40
C LEU A 334 12.53 10.08 -17.68
N LEU A 335 13.31 9.27 -18.39
CA LEU A 335 14.44 8.53 -17.80
C LEU A 335 15.50 9.45 -17.23
N THR A 336 15.68 10.64 -17.79
CA THR A 336 16.70 11.62 -17.38
C THR A 336 16.14 12.79 -16.59
N ARG A 337 14.80 12.84 -16.40
CA ARG A 337 14.10 14.00 -15.81
C ARG A 337 14.48 15.31 -16.50
N ASP A 338 14.62 15.28 -17.81
CA ASP A 338 15.07 16.40 -18.63
C ASP A 338 16.47 16.98 -18.27
N GLN A 339 17.25 16.30 -17.41
CA GLN A 339 18.58 16.77 -17.01
C GLN A 339 19.62 16.66 -18.13
N PHE A 340 19.48 15.69 -19.02
CA PHE A 340 20.31 15.52 -20.21
C PHE A 340 19.56 14.72 -21.29
N GLN A 341 20.02 14.86 -22.53
CA GLN A 341 19.43 14.14 -23.65
C GLN A 341 20.15 12.79 -23.85
N ILE A 342 19.39 11.71 -23.90
CA ILE A 342 19.90 10.40 -24.33
C ILE A 342 19.85 10.36 -25.86
N GLY A 343 21.01 10.22 -26.49
CA GLY A 343 21.08 9.90 -27.92
C GLY A 343 20.67 8.44 -28.16
N TYR A 344 19.78 8.21 -29.11
CA TYR A 344 19.32 6.88 -29.49
C TYR A 344 19.33 6.71 -31.02
N PRO A 345 19.54 5.45 -31.52
CA PRO A 345 19.47 5.15 -32.95
C PRO A 345 18.08 5.36 -33.52
N ALA A 346 17.99 5.53 -34.83
CA ALA A 346 16.70 5.58 -35.53
C ALA A 346 15.86 4.36 -35.16
N PRO A 347 14.59 4.56 -34.73
CA PRO A 347 13.72 3.47 -34.29
C PRO A 347 13.42 2.47 -35.43
N GLN A 348 13.57 1.19 -35.13
CA GLN A 348 13.16 0.11 -36.03
C GLN A 348 11.64 0.03 -36.06
N ARG A 349 11.04 0.27 -37.24
CA ARG A 349 9.59 0.17 -37.46
C ARG A 349 9.19 -1.28 -37.74
N LEU A 350 8.08 -1.71 -37.14
CA LEU A 350 7.54 -3.06 -37.32
C LEU A 350 6.02 -3.05 -37.05
N THR A 351 5.39 -4.19 -37.24
CA THR A 351 3.98 -4.40 -36.88
C THR A 351 3.90 -5.52 -35.87
N ILE A 352 3.21 -5.29 -34.74
CA ILE A 352 2.98 -6.29 -33.69
C ILE A 352 1.48 -6.39 -33.45
N ASN A 353 0.94 -7.60 -33.62
CA ASN A 353 -0.49 -7.88 -33.47
C ASN A 353 -1.41 -6.90 -34.21
N GLY A 354 -1.01 -6.53 -35.45
CA GLY A 354 -1.74 -5.59 -36.30
C GLY A 354 -1.58 -4.11 -35.93
N MET A 355 -0.72 -3.78 -34.95
CA MET A 355 -0.45 -2.39 -34.53
C MET A 355 0.89 -1.93 -35.09
N PRO A 356 0.98 -0.72 -35.71
CA PRO A 356 2.26 -0.10 -36.01
C PRO A 356 3.05 0.09 -34.70
N ALA A 357 4.31 -0.29 -34.72
CA ALA A 357 5.20 -0.20 -33.57
C ALA A 357 6.59 0.26 -33.96
N ALA A 358 7.36 0.75 -33.00
CA ALA A 358 8.76 1.08 -33.19
C ALA A 358 9.56 0.74 -31.95
N ILE A 359 10.77 0.22 -32.16
CA ILE A 359 11.68 -0.16 -31.06
C ILE A 359 13.02 0.53 -31.30
N THR A 360 13.60 1.08 -30.23
CA THR A 360 14.95 1.62 -30.21
C THR A 360 15.63 1.33 -28.89
N THR A 361 16.95 1.24 -28.89
CA THR A 361 17.78 1.02 -27.70
C THR A 361 18.92 2.00 -27.69
N ALA A 362 19.00 2.81 -26.64
CA ALA A 362 20.15 3.64 -26.33
C ALA A 362 21.05 2.92 -25.34
N ARG A 363 22.35 3.09 -25.50
CA ARG A 363 23.34 2.59 -24.54
C ARG A 363 23.83 3.74 -23.68
N VAL A 364 23.70 3.59 -22.36
CA VAL A 364 24.01 4.63 -21.38
C VAL A 364 25.07 4.12 -20.42
N ASN A 365 26.14 4.89 -20.26
CA ASN A 365 27.15 4.62 -19.24
C ASN A 365 26.73 5.29 -17.93
N THR A 366 26.70 4.51 -16.86
CA THR A 366 26.33 4.98 -15.51
C THR A 366 27.46 4.66 -14.53
N ASP A 367 27.43 5.27 -13.35
CA ASP A 367 28.41 4.98 -12.29
C ASP A 367 28.47 3.51 -11.88
N SER A 368 27.37 2.77 -12.11
CA SER A 368 27.25 1.32 -11.81
C SER A 368 27.54 0.44 -13.02
N GLY A 369 27.92 1.00 -14.16
CA GLY A 369 28.24 0.28 -15.38
C GLY A 369 27.34 0.61 -16.57
N LEU A 370 27.52 -0.18 -17.62
CA LEU A 370 26.83 0.02 -18.89
C LEU A 370 25.41 -0.57 -18.82
N ILE A 371 24.42 0.22 -19.22
CA ILE A 371 23.03 -0.23 -19.34
C ILE A 371 22.48 0.04 -20.73
N ASP A 372 21.51 -0.77 -21.15
CA ASP A 372 20.70 -0.51 -22.31
C ASP A 372 19.32 0.01 -21.88
N ALA A 373 18.99 1.23 -22.32
CA ALA A 373 17.70 1.86 -22.15
C ALA A 373 16.91 1.68 -23.45
N SER A 374 15.85 0.87 -23.43
CA SER A 374 15.08 0.54 -24.62
C SER A 374 13.66 1.07 -24.51
N VAL A 375 13.10 1.52 -25.63
CA VAL A 375 11.70 1.92 -25.75
C VAL A 375 11.03 1.13 -26.87
N ALA A 376 9.88 0.54 -26.58
CA ALA A 376 9.00 -0.09 -27.56
C ALA A 376 7.65 0.63 -27.52
N ALA A 377 7.33 1.42 -28.56
CA ALA A 377 6.11 2.20 -28.66
C ALA A 377 5.15 1.63 -29.69
N PHE A 378 3.84 1.72 -29.42
CA PHE A 378 2.76 1.12 -30.21
C PHE A 378 1.68 2.15 -30.50
N GLN A 379 1.33 2.36 -31.76
CA GLN A 379 0.20 3.17 -32.13
C GLN A 379 -1.09 2.39 -31.85
N TRP A 380 -1.80 2.81 -30.80
CA TRP A 380 -3.03 2.13 -30.41
C TRP A 380 -4.21 2.52 -31.29
N ASP A 381 -4.36 3.81 -31.50
CA ASP A 381 -5.28 4.44 -32.45
C ASP A 381 -4.74 5.81 -32.87
N SER A 382 -5.54 6.64 -33.52
CA SER A 382 -5.11 7.96 -34.01
C SER A 382 -4.72 8.94 -32.88
N GLN A 383 -5.12 8.69 -31.63
CA GLN A 383 -4.95 9.59 -30.49
C GLN A 383 -4.12 8.97 -29.36
N ARG A 384 -3.89 7.66 -29.36
CA ARG A 384 -3.24 6.97 -28.25
C ARG A 384 -2.04 6.17 -28.72
N VAL A 385 -0.95 6.36 -28.00
CA VAL A 385 0.27 5.54 -28.07
C VAL A 385 0.53 4.97 -26.69
N TYR A 386 0.80 3.69 -26.63
CA TYR A 386 1.33 3.05 -25.42
C TYR A 386 2.78 2.64 -25.65
N TYR A 387 3.59 2.66 -24.59
CA TYR A 387 4.97 2.25 -24.72
C TYR A 387 5.46 1.49 -23.49
N PHE A 388 6.41 0.60 -23.74
CA PHE A 388 7.30 0.06 -22.72
C PHE A 388 8.59 0.85 -22.72
N VAL A 389 9.04 1.30 -21.55
CA VAL A 389 10.42 1.71 -21.32
C VAL A 389 11.09 0.62 -20.50
N MET A 390 12.26 0.14 -20.91
CA MET A 390 12.93 -1.03 -20.37
C MET A 390 14.39 -0.70 -20.09
N LEU A 391 14.89 -1.16 -18.95
CA LEU A 391 16.28 -1.01 -18.55
C LEU A 391 16.87 -2.41 -18.31
N THR A 392 17.96 -2.69 -19.00
CA THR A 392 18.66 -3.98 -18.92
C THR A 392 20.16 -3.77 -18.80
N PRO A 393 20.96 -4.72 -18.30
CA PRO A 393 22.41 -4.66 -18.39
C PRO A 393 22.87 -4.44 -19.83
N GLY A 394 24.00 -3.72 -20.01
CA GLY A 394 24.49 -3.37 -21.33
C GLY A 394 24.76 -4.60 -22.22
N GLY A 395 24.24 -4.54 -23.45
CA GLY A 395 24.33 -5.64 -24.42
C GLY A 395 23.09 -6.54 -24.51
N TYR A 396 22.13 -6.41 -23.59
CA TYR A 396 20.90 -7.21 -23.63
C TYR A 396 19.78 -6.55 -24.43
N GLY A 397 19.75 -5.22 -24.53
CA GLY A 397 18.70 -4.48 -25.22
C GLY A 397 17.30 -4.91 -24.79
N VAL A 398 16.41 -5.13 -25.78
CA VAL A 398 15.03 -5.58 -25.53
C VAL A 398 14.89 -7.10 -25.33
N SER A 399 15.97 -7.87 -25.48
CA SER A 399 15.89 -9.35 -25.52
C SER A 399 15.15 -9.97 -24.33
N PRO A 400 15.38 -9.56 -23.07
CA PRO A 400 14.67 -10.13 -21.93
C PRO A 400 13.16 -9.86 -21.93
N PHE A 401 12.72 -8.82 -22.65
CA PHE A 401 11.33 -8.37 -22.70
C PHE A 401 10.64 -8.64 -24.05
N MET A 402 11.32 -9.29 -25.01
CA MET A 402 10.77 -9.46 -26.35
C MET A 402 9.48 -10.28 -26.37
N SER A 403 9.33 -11.28 -25.51
CA SER A 403 8.08 -12.05 -25.40
C SER A 403 6.94 -11.18 -24.89
N MET A 404 7.20 -10.29 -23.91
CA MET A 404 6.24 -9.32 -23.40
C MET A 404 5.82 -8.33 -24.50
N ILE A 405 6.78 -7.74 -25.21
CA ILE A 405 6.53 -6.81 -26.32
C ILE A 405 5.61 -7.45 -27.37
N ARG A 406 5.87 -8.69 -27.75
CA ARG A 406 5.08 -9.46 -28.73
C ARG A 406 3.71 -9.88 -28.20
N SER A 407 3.53 -9.96 -26.91
CA SER A 407 2.27 -10.37 -26.27
C SER A 407 1.24 -9.24 -26.18
N LEU A 408 1.67 -7.97 -26.36
CA LEU A 408 0.76 -6.82 -26.27
C LEU A 408 -0.32 -6.92 -27.37
N ARG A 409 -1.57 -6.96 -26.96
CA ARG A 409 -2.72 -7.11 -27.86
C ARG A 409 -3.94 -6.33 -27.40
N ARG A 410 -4.86 -6.15 -28.31
CA ARG A 410 -6.23 -5.70 -27.99
C ARG A 410 -7.06 -6.90 -27.55
N ILE A 411 -7.81 -6.72 -26.46
CA ILE A 411 -8.85 -7.69 -26.07
C ILE A 411 -10.20 -7.34 -26.71
N THR A 412 -11.02 -8.36 -26.91
CA THR A 412 -12.39 -8.20 -27.43
C THR A 412 -13.31 -7.57 -26.37
N PRO A 413 -14.45 -6.98 -26.78
CA PRO A 413 -15.45 -6.52 -25.81
C PRO A 413 -15.93 -7.60 -24.85
N ALA A 414 -16.06 -8.85 -25.30
CA ALA A 414 -16.45 -9.99 -24.47
C ALA A 414 -15.38 -10.33 -23.41
N GLU A 415 -14.09 -10.35 -23.80
CA GLU A 415 -13.00 -10.54 -22.85
C GLU A 415 -12.97 -9.40 -21.82
N ALA A 416 -13.14 -8.15 -22.24
CA ALA A 416 -13.20 -7.00 -21.35
C ALA A 416 -14.38 -7.08 -20.36
N ALA A 417 -15.56 -7.49 -20.82
CA ALA A 417 -16.75 -7.66 -19.98
C ALA A 417 -16.64 -8.81 -18.97
N ALA A 418 -15.79 -9.81 -19.26
CA ALA A 418 -15.52 -10.92 -18.35
C ALA A 418 -14.66 -10.53 -17.14
N ILE A 419 -13.94 -9.40 -17.20
CA ILE A 419 -13.12 -8.90 -16.09
C ILE A 419 -14.03 -8.24 -15.07
N ARG A 420 -14.13 -8.84 -13.90
CA ARG A 420 -14.98 -8.38 -12.79
C ARG A 420 -14.13 -8.04 -11.58
N PRO A 421 -14.50 -6.99 -10.80
CA PRO A 421 -13.81 -6.70 -9.55
C PRO A 421 -13.98 -7.85 -8.57
N ARG A 422 -12.96 -8.08 -7.76
CA ARG A 422 -13.09 -8.86 -6.53
C ARG A 422 -13.52 -7.92 -5.42
N VAL A 423 -14.48 -8.35 -4.60
CA VAL A 423 -14.98 -7.53 -3.51
C VAL A 423 -15.14 -8.37 -2.24
N ILE A 424 -15.05 -7.73 -1.08
CA ILE A 424 -15.44 -8.36 0.18
C ILE A 424 -16.94 -8.59 0.19
N HIS A 425 -17.33 -9.80 0.59
CA HIS A 425 -18.70 -10.16 0.96
C HIS A 425 -18.71 -10.71 2.38
N VAL A 426 -19.47 -10.07 3.25
CA VAL A 426 -19.61 -10.48 4.64
C VAL A 426 -20.70 -11.56 4.74
N GLN A 427 -20.25 -12.80 4.87
CA GLN A 427 -21.12 -13.98 4.95
C GLN A 427 -21.46 -14.31 6.40
N THR A 428 -22.73 -14.43 6.71
CA THR A 428 -23.18 -15.07 7.97
C THR A 428 -23.10 -16.59 7.83
N VAL A 429 -22.34 -17.25 8.70
CA VAL A 429 -22.20 -18.71 8.75
C VAL A 429 -23.53 -19.37 9.04
N GLN A 430 -23.91 -20.35 8.22
CA GLN A 430 -25.14 -21.14 8.37
C GLN A 430 -24.82 -22.50 9.04
N PRO A 431 -25.81 -23.16 9.62
CA PRO A 431 -25.64 -24.54 10.07
C PRO A 431 -25.14 -25.44 8.93
N GLY A 432 -24.07 -26.19 9.17
CA GLY A 432 -23.42 -27.06 8.16
C GLY A 432 -22.31 -26.40 7.34
N ASP A 433 -22.12 -25.08 7.44
CA ASP A 433 -20.95 -24.42 6.82
C ASP A 433 -19.66 -24.87 7.48
N THR A 434 -18.65 -25.10 6.64
CA THR A 434 -17.28 -25.42 7.06
C THR A 434 -16.31 -24.43 6.46
N VAL A 435 -15.11 -24.36 7.02
CA VAL A 435 -14.00 -23.56 6.45
C VAL A 435 -13.80 -23.90 4.97
N GLN A 436 -13.84 -25.19 4.61
CA GLN A 436 -13.64 -25.67 3.24
C GLN A 436 -14.79 -25.27 2.33
N SER A 437 -16.04 -25.41 2.79
CA SER A 437 -17.21 -25.04 1.97
C SER A 437 -17.25 -23.55 1.66
N LEU A 438 -16.93 -22.69 2.63
CA LEU A 438 -16.87 -21.25 2.42
C LEU A 438 -15.64 -20.82 1.58
N ALA A 439 -14.48 -21.40 1.87
CA ALA A 439 -13.27 -21.13 1.08
C ALA A 439 -13.42 -21.49 -0.41
N SER A 440 -14.17 -22.57 -0.73
CA SER A 440 -14.41 -22.96 -2.12
C SER A 440 -15.13 -21.88 -2.94
N ARG A 441 -15.88 -20.99 -2.28
CA ARG A 441 -16.64 -19.89 -2.89
C ARG A 441 -15.77 -18.64 -3.18
N MET A 442 -14.50 -18.60 -2.71
CA MET A 442 -13.60 -17.50 -2.96
C MET A 442 -13.34 -17.30 -4.48
N ALA A 443 -13.35 -16.05 -4.93
CA ALA A 443 -13.13 -15.65 -6.33
C ALA A 443 -11.65 -15.69 -6.74
N TYR A 444 -10.98 -16.78 -6.42
CA TYR A 444 -9.59 -17.08 -6.78
C TYR A 444 -9.50 -18.43 -7.49
N ARG A 445 -8.45 -18.61 -8.30
CA ARG A 445 -8.19 -19.90 -8.98
C ARG A 445 -7.45 -20.87 -8.07
N ASP A 446 -6.59 -20.34 -7.21
CA ASP A 446 -5.67 -21.08 -6.35
C ASP A 446 -5.69 -20.60 -4.90
N PHE A 447 -5.09 -21.36 -4.02
CA PHE A 447 -4.93 -21.03 -2.59
C PHE A 447 -6.21 -20.53 -1.88
N LYS A 448 -7.40 -20.97 -2.32
CA LYS A 448 -8.69 -20.49 -1.79
C LYS A 448 -8.80 -20.69 -0.29
N LEU A 449 -8.36 -21.83 0.21
CA LEU A 449 -8.40 -22.15 1.64
C LEU A 449 -7.48 -21.23 2.44
N GLU A 450 -6.23 -21.12 2.01
CA GLU A 450 -5.22 -20.29 2.68
C GLU A 450 -5.62 -18.81 2.67
N ARG A 451 -6.18 -18.33 1.56
CA ARG A 451 -6.70 -16.96 1.43
C ARG A 451 -7.88 -16.72 2.39
N PHE A 452 -8.81 -17.66 2.48
CA PHE A 452 -9.95 -17.58 3.42
C PHE A 452 -9.46 -17.55 4.87
N LEU A 453 -8.54 -18.44 5.23
CA LEU A 453 -7.96 -18.52 6.57
C LEU A 453 -7.21 -17.24 6.93
N SER A 454 -6.35 -16.74 6.03
CA SER A 454 -5.60 -15.51 6.25
C SER A 454 -6.50 -14.30 6.44
N LEU A 455 -7.51 -14.14 5.57
CA LEU A 455 -8.45 -13.03 5.58
C LEU A 455 -9.29 -12.95 6.86
N ASN A 456 -9.61 -14.09 7.47
CA ASN A 456 -10.46 -14.17 8.66
C ASN A 456 -9.68 -14.51 9.95
N GLY A 457 -8.35 -14.59 9.90
CA GLY A 457 -7.55 -14.93 11.07
C GLY A 457 -7.86 -16.32 11.65
N LEU A 458 -8.26 -17.27 10.81
CA LEU A 458 -8.71 -18.59 11.23
C LEU A 458 -7.61 -19.64 11.12
N ALA A 459 -7.59 -20.58 12.05
CA ALA A 459 -6.80 -21.79 11.92
C ALA A 459 -7.48 -22.79 10.96
N ALA A 460 -6.70 -23.67 10.32
CA ALA A 460 -7.21 -24.63 9.35
C ALA A 460 -8.27 -25.61 9.93
N ASN A 461 -8.23 -25.86 11.23
CA ASN A 461 -9.16 -26.70 11.96
C ASN A 461 -10.22 -25.90 12.74
N ALA A 462 -10.38 -24.59 12.45
CA ALA A 462 -11.34 -23.76 13.14
C ALA A 462 -12.77 -24.27 12.92
N ALA A 463 -13.54 -24.41 14.01
CA ALA A 463 -14.97 -24.68 13.96
C ALA A 463 -15.71 -23.34 13.80
N LEU A 464 -16.42 -23.19 12.70
CA LEU A 464 -17.29 -22.04 12.47
C LEU A 464 -18.58 -22.18 13.28
N LYS A 465 -19.04 -21.06 13.84
CA LYS A 465 -20.32 -21.06 14.63
C LYS A 465 -21.43 -20.45 13.77
N PRO A 466 -22.62 -21.08 13.68
CA PRO A 466 -23.76 -20.45 13.06
C PRO A 466 -24.02 -19.05 13.64
N GLY A 467 -24.28 -18.08 12.76
CA GLY A 467 -24.43 -16.68 13.12
C GLY A 467 -23.10 -15.88 13.14
N GLN A 468 -21.93 -16.55 13.13
CA GLN A 468 -20.64 -15.86 12.99
C GLN A 468 -20.56 -15.19 11.62
N LYS A 469 -20.04 -13.95 11.56
CA LYS A 469 -19.75 -13.28 10.30
C LYS A 469 -18.30 -13.55 9.89
N VAL A 470 -18.11 -13.89 8.63
CA VAL A 470 -16.79 -14.10 8.00
C VAL A 470 -16.72 -13.34 6.68
N LYS A 471 -15.51 -12.97 6.28
CA LYS A 471 -15.24 -12.29 5.01
C LYS A 471 -14.99 -13.32 3.91
N LEU A 472 -15.64 -13.16 2.78
CA LEU A 472 -15.34 -13.85 1.52
C LEU A 472 -14.89 -12.81 0.48
N VAL A 473 -14.00 -13.20 -0.41
CA VAL A 473 -13.75 -12.45 -1.64
C VAL A 473 -14.57 -13.08 -2.75
N VAL A 474 -15.50 -12.31 -3.32
CA VAL A 474 -16.38 -12.76 -4.40
C VAL A 474 -16.25 -11.85 -5.63
N TYR A 475 -16.73 -12.28 -6.78
CA TYR A 475 -16.83 -11.40 -7.93
C TYR A 475 -17.99 -10.42 -7.76
N GLY A 476 -17.66 -9.14 -7.72
CA GLY A 476 -18.64 -8.05 -7.71
C GLY A 476 -19.19 -7.72 -9.10
N THR A 477 -20.08 -6.73 -9.16
CA THR A 477 -20.51 -6.10 -10.41
C THR A 477 -19.56 -4.98 -10.76
N ARG A 478 -19.21 -4.86 -12.05
CA ARG A 478 -18.43 -3.72 -12.54
C ARG A 478 -19.29 -2.46 -12.45
N ARG A 479 -18.77 -1.38 -11.87
CA ARG A 479 -19.41 -0.08 -11.95
C ARG A 479 -19.33 0.39 -13.42
N ALA A 480 -20.46 0.84 -13.97
CA ALA A 480 -20.56 1.35 -15.32
C ALA A 480 -19.90 2.71 -15.44
#